data_7f8abad0281455e1471b56a641548ac5
#
_entry.id   7f8abad0281455e1471b56a641548ac5
#
_cell.length_a   1.000
_cell.length_b   1.000
_cell.length_c   1.000
_cell.angle_alpha   90.00
_cell.angle_beta   90.00
_cell.angle_gamma   90.00
#
_symmetry.space_group_name_H-M   'P 1'
#
loop_
_entity.id
_entity.type
_entity.pdbx_description
1 polymer ?
#
loop_
_entity_poly.entity_id
_entity_poly.type
_entity_poly.pdbx_seq_one_letter_code
_entity_poly.pdbx_strand_id
1 'polypeptide(L)'
;MNQRNFQGHAAVIVANTVFGLSVPVTNDLVNHHFTPNGYMFFRCLGATLIFWLLAALMPKEKVERKDLLIIVVGGMVGFAISQTFAAWALAFTQPVYFSLLATLTPIAVMLLAAAFINEKITGLKAVGVLIGIAGAMLMVVMGWTSGTGKNDLLGISLALLSLLTWAIYLVITGKVSAKYSAVTQMKWVFLASTIIVIPFGWLMSAMLGEGTVNYSELLCQPLYTEPSMLWGVAEMAFIIIFATVLGFFFIPYAMARIPATTVSVYTNLQPVVASVVAFAIGQDVLTWDKPVAGVLVLLSAYIVTVAANRPNA
;
A
#
# COMPACT_ATOMS: atom_id res chain seq x y z
N MET A 1 -6.76 16.92 22.57
CA MET A 1 -5.96 15.88 21.87
C MET A 1 -4.51 16.09 22.27
N ASN A 2 -3.83 15.06 22.78
CA ASN A 2 -2.42 15.19 23.18
C ASN A 2 -1.56 15.47 21.94
N GLN A 3 -0.55 16.35 22.05
CA GLN A 3 0.35 16.73 20.95
C GLN A 3 0.97 15.51 20.24
N ARG A 4 1.30 14.47 20.99
CA ARG A 4 1.82 13.20 20.47
C ARG A 4 0.83 12.50 19.52
N ASN A 5 -0.45 12.44 19.87
CA ASN A 5 -1.49 11.85 19.04
C ASN A 5 -1.74 12.68 17.78
N PHE A 6 -1.73 14.01 17.90
CA PHE A 6 -1.87 14.90 16.75
C PHE A 6 -0.78 14.66 15.69
N GLN A 7 0.49 14.51 16.13
CA GLN A 7 1.59 14.18 15.22
C GLN A 7 1.40 12.83 14.52
N GLY A 8 0.85 11.82 15.22
CA GLY A 8 0.51 10.52 14.62
C GLY A 8 -0.55 10.63 13.53
N HIS A 9 -1.63 11.38 13.80
CA HIS A 9 -2.69 11.62 12.82
C HIS A 9 -2.18 12.45 11.62
N ALA A 10 -1.40 13.48 11.83
CA ALA A 10 -0.80 14.29 10.76
C ALA A 10 0.11 13.43 9.86
N ALA A 11 0.97 12.61 10.46
CA ALA A 11 1.88 11.74 9.74
C ALA A 11 1.14 10.73 8.84
N VAL A 12 0.09 10.10 9.36
CA VAL A 12 -0.67 9.11 8.57
C VAL A 12 -1.53 9.76 7.48
N ILE A 13 -2.01 10.98 7.67
CA ILE A 13 -2.69 11.76 6.62
C ILE A 13 -1.70 12.02 5.47
N VAL A 14 -0.51 12.54 5.77
CA VAL A 14 0.52 12.79 4.75
C VAL A 14 0.87 11.50 4.02
N ALA A 15 1.13 10.39 4.75
CA ALA A 15 1.44 9.10 4.14
C ALA A 15 0.36 8.64 3.16
N ASN A 16 -0.91 8.65 3.57
CA ASN A 16 -2.00 8.17 2.72
C ASN A 16 -2.36 9.12 1.57
N THR A 17 -2.12 10.42 1.73
CA THR A 17 -2.21 11.38 0.61
C THR A 17 -1.17 11.04 -0.45
N VAL A 18 0.09 10.84 -0.05
CA VAL A 18 1.17 10.48 -0.97
C VAL A 18 0.95 9.10 -1.61
N PHE A 19 0.45 8.13 -0.84
CA PHE A 19 0.06 6.83 -1.39
C PHE A 19 -1.06 6.95 -2.43
N GLY A 20 -2.08 7.78 -2.17
CA GLY A 20 -3.14 8.05 -3.14
C GLY A 20 -2.61 8.67 -4.43
N LEU A 21 -1.72 9.66 -4.33
CA LEU A 21 -1.02 10.26 -5.48
C LEU A 21 -0.18 9.23 -6.25
N SER A 22 0.42 8.27 -5.54
CA SER A 22 1.31 7.27 -6.16
C SER A 22 0.58 6.22 -6.98
N VAL A 23 -0.72 6.00 -6.78
CA VAL A 23 -1.47 4.95 -7.49
C VAL A 23 -1.54 5.19 -8.99
N PRO A 24 -2.02 6.36 -9.49
CA PRO A 24 -2.02 6.64 -10.93
C PRO A 24 -0.61 6.71 -11.52
N VAL A 25 0.37 7.25 -10.80
CA VAL A 25 1.78 7.28 -11.23
C VAL A 25 2.34 5.85 -11.35
N THR A 26 2.06 4.98 -10.38
CA THR A 26 2.48 3.57 -10.47
C THR A 26 1.81 2.87 -11.66
N ASN A 27 0.53 3.16 -11.92
CA ASN A 27 -0.17 2.60 -13.07
C ASN A 27 0.49 3.01 -14.39
N ASP A 28 0.89 4.27 -14.52
CA ASP A 28 1.61 4.74 -15.71
C ASP A 28 2.98 4.05 -15.84
N LEU A 29 3.75 4.02 -14.75
CA LEU A 29 5.07 3.37 -14.72
C LEU A 29 5.03 1.90 -15.15
N VAL A 30 4.10 1.10 -14.61
CA VAL A 30 4.06 -0.35 -14.88
C VAL A 30 3.41 -0.71 -16.21
N ASN A 31 2.72 0.23 -16.85
CA ASN A 31 2.12 0.00 -18.15
C ASN A 31 2.94 0.58 -19.32
N HIS A 32 3.83 1.57 -19.07
CA HIS A 32 4.53 2.27 -20.14
C HIS A 32 6.05 2.31 -20.01
N HIS A 33 6.61 2.19 -18.77
CA HIS A 33 8.03 2.46 -18.54
C HIS A 33 8.81 1.29 -17.93
N PHE A 34 8.21 0.52 -17.02
CA PHE A 34 8.87 -0.57 -16.30
C PHE A 34 7.97 -1.80 -16.21
N THR A 35 8.56 -2.99 -16.22
CA THR A 35 7.82 -4.17 -15.75
C THR A 35 7.47 -4.01 -14.27
N PRO A 36 6.39 -4.63 -13.75
CA PRO A 36 6.05 -4.58 -12.33
C PRO A 36 7.23 -5.00 -11.42
N ASN A 37 8.02 -5.97 -11.85
CA ASN A 37 9.19 -6.44 -11.12
C ASN A 37 10.35 -5.44 -11.16
N GLY A 38 10.62 -4.85 -12.32
CA GLY A 38 11.64 -3.79 -12.48
C GLY A 38 11.31 -2.56 -11.63
N TYR A 39 10.05 -2.12 -11.68
CA TYR A 39 9.53 -1.06 -10.81
C TYR A 39 9.80 -1.36 -9.34
N MET A 40 9.46 -2.57 -8.87
CA MET A 40 9.67 -2.96 -7.47
C MET A 40 11.14 -3.05 -7.09
N PHE A 41 12.01 -3.54 -7.99
CA PHE A 41 13.44 -3.61 -7.74
C PHE A 41 14.06 -2.22 -7.53
N PHE A 42 13.83 -1.28 -8.46
CA PHE A 42 14.36 0.08 -8.35
C PHE A 42 13.79 0.83 -7.13
N ARG A 43 12.52 0.62 -6.84
CA ARG A 43 11.86 1.18 -5.67
C ARG A 43 12.50 0.69 -4.36
N CYS A 44 12.73 -0.63 -4.22
CA CYS A 44 13.37 -1.23 -3.06
C CYS A 44 14.81 -0.77 -2.92
N LEU A 45 15.59 -0.81 -4.00
CA LEU A 45 16.99 -0.43 -4.00
C LEU A 45 17.18 1.05 -3.65
N GLY A 46 16.43 1.93 -4.29
CA GLY A 46 16.48 3.37 -4.01
C GLY A 46 16.13 3.70 -2.57
N ALA A 47 15.06 3.10 -2.03
CA ALA A 47 14.69 3.28 -0.64
C ALA A 47 15.75 2.71 0.33
N THR A 48 16.33 1.56 0.02
CA THR A 48 17.41 0.98 0.82
C THR A 48 18.59 1.95 0.92
N LEU A 49 19.06 2.46 -0.21
CA LEU A 49 20.19 3.42 -0.22
C LEU A 49 19.88 4.66 0.62
N ILE A 50 18.70 5.24 0.47
CA ILE A 50 18.30 6.44 1.21
C ILE A 50 18.18 6.15 2.72
N PHE A 51 17.49 5.08 3.13
CA PHE A 51 17.33 4.78 4.55
C PHE A 51 18.64 4.36 5.24
N TRP A 52 19.55 3.70 4.53
CA TRP A 52 20.89 3.41 5.07
C TRP A 52 21.73 4.66 5.21
N LEU A 53 21.63 5.60 4.26
CA LEU A 53 22.28 6.91 4.36
C LEU A 53 21.72 7.71 5.55
N LEU A 54 20.40 7.80 5.69
CA LEU A 54 19.77 8.46 6.83
C LEU A 54 20.17 7.80 8.15
N ALA A 55 20.20 6.48 8.21
CA ALA A 55 20.62 5.75 9.41
C ALA A 55 22.09 5.94 9.77
N ALA A 56 22.97 6.20 8.78
CA ALA A 56 24.38 6.52 9.02
C ALA A 56 24.57 7.90 9.68
N LEU A 57 23.63 8.83 9.43
CA LEU A 57 23.64 10.19 9.99
C LEU A 57 22.94 10.26 11.37
N MET A 58 22.29 9.18 11.82
CA MET A 58 21.57 9.12 13.09
C MET A 58 22.32 8.29 14.13
N PRO A 59 22.04 8.50 15.45
CA PRO A 59 22.59 7.65 16.50
C PRO A 59 22.26 6.18 16.26
N LYS A 60 23.25 5.31 16.44
CA LYS A 60 23.08 3.85 16.24
C LYS A 60 22.12 3.27 17.27
N GLU A 61 21.03 2.69 16.84
CA GLU A 61 20.04 2.03 17.64
C GLU A 61 20.25 0.51 17.55
N LYS A 62 20.40 -0.15 18.70
CA LYS A 62 20.54 -1.61 18.77
C LYS A 62 19.16 -2.25 18.77
N VAL A 63 18.89 -3.08 17.76
CA VAL A 63 17.63 -3.83 17.66
C VAL A 63 17.84 -5.23 18.22
N GLU A 64 16.93 -5.65 19.11
CA GLU A 64 16.92 -7.03 19.63
C GLU A 64 16.65 -8.02 18.49
N ARG A 65 17.29 -9.20 18.53
CA ARG A 65 17.19 -10.22 17.46
C ARG A 65 15.75 -10.64 17.16
N LYS A 66 14.91 -10.75 18.20
CA LYS A 66 13.48 -11.11 18.07
C LYS A 66 12.71 -9.99 17.34
N ASP A 67 12.93 -8.76 17.74
CA ASP A 67 12.27 -7.60 17.13
C ASP A 67 12.78 -7.37 15.69
N LEU A 68 14.07 -7.63 15.44
CA LEU A 68 14.64 -7.59 14.09
C LEU A 68 13.96 -8.60 13.16
N LEU A 69 13.72 -9.82 13.65
CA LEU A 69 13.00 -10.84 12.88
C LEU A 69 11.58 -10.37 12.53
N ILE A 70 10.87 -9.75 13.48
CA ILE A 70 9.53 -9.19 13.25
C ILE A 70 9.58 -8.07 12.20
N ILE A 71 10.58 -7.17 12.28
CA ILE A 71 10.76 -6.08 11.32
C ILE A 71 11.05 -6.64 9.92
N VAL A 72 11.97 -7.60 9.81
CA VAL A 72 12.38 -8.19 8.53
C VAL A 72 11.23 -8.98 7.90
N VAL A 73 10.63 -9.93 8.63
CA VAL A 73 9.52 -10.75 8.11
C VAL A 73 8.29 -9.88 7.84
N GLY A 74 7.94 -8.98 8.76
CA GLY A 74 6.86 -8.01 8.57
C GLY A 74 7.10 -7.14 7.34
N GLY A 75 8.33 -6.65 7.14
CA GLY A 75 8.72 -5.88 5.98
C GLY A 75 8.66 -6.67 4.67
N MET A 76 9.12 -7.92 4.66
CA MET A 76 9.02 -8.81 3.49
C MET A 76 7.55 -9.02 3.08
N VAL A 77 6.68 -9.32 4.05
CA VAL A 77 5.25 -9.54 3.79
C VAL A 77 4.55 -8.23 3.42
N GLY A 78 4.75 -7.18 4.21
CA GLY A 78 4.01 -5.92 4.09
C GLY A 78 4.56 -4.97 3.04
N PHE A 79 5.82 -5.07 2.65
CA PHE A 79 6.36 -4.25 1.58
C PHE A 79 6.67 -5.08 0.34
N ALA A 80 7.65 -6.00 0.38
CA ALA A 80 8.06 -6.69 -0.84
C ALA A 80 6.90 -7.46 -1.49
N ILE A 81 6.23 -8.35 -0.76
CA ILE A 81 5.15 -9.17 -1.30
C ILE A 81 3.91 -8.32 -1.59
N SER A 82 3.46 -7.52 -0.62
CA SER A 82 2.27 -6.68 -0.77
C SER A 82 2.39 -5.72 -1.94
N GLN A 83 3.49 -4.99 -2.04
CA GLN A 83 3.66 -3.97 -3.08
C GLN A 83 3.96 -4.59 -4.46
N THR A 84 4.55 -5.79 -4.52
CA THR A 84 4.66 -6.53 -5.78
C THR A 84 3.28 -6.94 -6.29
N PHE A 85 2.42 -7.48 -5.41
CA PHE A 85 1.02 -7.74 -5.77
C PHE A 85 0.30 -6.47 -6.22
N ALA A 86 0.54 -5.32 -5.56
CA ALA A 86 -0.04 -4.04 -5.96
C ALA A 86 0.42 -3.59 -7.35
N ALA A 87 1.72 -3.70 -7.66
CA ALA A 87 2.26 -3.35 -8.96
C ALA A 87 1.68 -4.22 -10.08
N TRP A 88 1.61 -5.53 -9.86
CA TRP A 88 0.98 -6.44 -10.80
C TRP A 88 -0.54 -6.21 -10.90
N ALA A 89 -1.23 -5.91 -9.81
CA ALA A 89 -2.64 -5.55 -9.85
C ALA A 89 -2.89 -4.34 -10.77
N LEU A 90 -2.07 -3.28 -10.63
CA LEU A 90 -2.17 -2.07 -11.46
C LEU A 90 -1.79 -2.29 -12.93
N ALA A 91 -1.03 -3.33 -13.25
CA ALA A 91 -0.80 -3.74 -14.64
C ALA A 91 -2.07 -4.37 -15.28
N PHE A 92 -2.95 -4.98 -14.47
CA PHE A 92 -4.14 -5.69 -14.94
C PHE A 92 -5.45 -4.97 -14.69
N THR A 93 -5.52 -4.01 -13.75
CA THR A 93 -6.75 -3.28 -13.42
C THR A 93 -6.53 -1.77 -13.35
N GLN A 94 -7.62 -1.01 -13.25
CA GLN A 94 -7.58 0.43 -13.20
C GLN A 94 -7.19 0.97 -11.81
N PRO A 95 -6.52 2.14 -11.72
CA PRO A 95 -6.11 2.78 -10.47
C PRO A 95 -7.24 2.98 -9.47
N VAL A 96 -8.43 3.33 -9.97
CA VAL A 96 -9.59 3.60 -9.12
C VAL A 96 -10.08 2.32 -8.45
N TYR A 97 -10.19 1.20 -9.19
CA TYR A 97 -10.60 -0.09 -8.59
C TYR A 97 -9.60 -0.58 -7.57
N PHE A 98 -8.30 -0.49 -7.88
CA PHE A 98 -7.24 -0.82 -6.92
C PHE A 98 -7.37 0.00 -5.63
N SER A 99 -7.50 1.32 -5.75
CA SER A 99 -7.59 2.23 -4.60
C SER A 99 -8.83 1.96 -3.74
N LEU A 100 -9.94 1.61 -4.37
CA LEU A 100 -11.18 1.31 -3.66
C LEU A 100 -11.12 -0.03 -2.93
N LEU A 101 -10.51 -1.05 -3.53
CA LEU A 101 -10.22 -2.29 -2.82
C LEU A 101 -9.32 -2.05 -1.60
N ALA A 102 -8.34 -1.14 -1.71
CA ALA A 102 -7.47 -0.77 -0.59
C ALA A 102 -8.25 -0.22 0.64
N THR A 103 -9.46 0.32 0.44
CA THR A 103 -10.33 0.78 1.54
C THR A 103 -10.89 -0.34 2.41
N LEU A 104 -10.78 -1.60 1.98
CA LEU A 104 -11.09 -2.76 2.82
C LEU A 104 -9.99 -3.03 3.86
N THR A 105 -8.84 -2.35 3.79
CA THR A 105 -7.73 -2.54 4.73
C THR A 105 -8.15 -2.43 6.21
N PRO A 106 -8.95 -1.45 6.66
CA PRO A 106 -9.38 -1.39 8.06
C PRO A 106 -10.16 -2.62 8.49
N ILE A 107 -10.93 -3.20 7.57
CA ILE A 107 -11.68 -4.44 7.80
C ILE A 107 -10.72 -5.60 8.01
N ALA A 108 -9.77 -5.79 7.10
CA ALA A 108 -8.76 -6.83 7.20
C ALA A 108 -7.93 -6.69 8.48
N VAL A 109 -7.48 -5.47 8.81
CA VAL A 109 -6.72 -5.19 10.05
C VAL A 109 -7.56 -5.51 11.28
N MET A 110 -8.84 -5.15 11.30
CA MET A 110 -9.72 -5.42 12.43
C MET A 110 -9.95 -6.93 12.64
N LEU A 111 -10.20 -7.68 11.55
CA LEU A 111 -10.37 -9.13 11.62
C LEU A 111 -9.09 -9.84 12.07
N LEU A 112 -7.94 -9.42 11.55
CA LEU A 112 -6.63 -9.96 11.96
C LEU A 112 -6.29 -9.57 13.41
N ALA A 113 -6.59 -8.35 13.84
CA ALA A 113 -6.40 -7.93 15.22
C ALA A 113 -7.29 -8.73 16.19
N ALA A 114 -8.54 -9.01 15.80
CA ALA A 114 -9.41 -9.87 16.58
C ALA A 114 -8.87 -11.30 16.69
N ALA A 115 -8.35 -11.85 15.60
CA ALA A 115 -7.82 -13.22 15.57
C ALA A 115 -6.48 -13.37 16.30
N PHE A 116 -5.55 -12.40 16.16
CA PHE A 116 -4.18 -12.50 16.69
C PHE A 116 -3.96 -11.78 18.02
N ILE A 117 -4.78 -10.79 18.37
CA ILE A 117 -4.63 -9.97 19.58
C ILE A 117 -5.85 -10.10 20.49
N ASN A 118 -6.84 -10.93 20.12
CA ASN A 118 -8.11 -11.13 20.84
C ASN A 118 -8.91 -9.82 21.03
N GLU A 119 -8.84 -8.89 20.09
CA GLU A 119 -9.63 -7.66 20.11
C GLU A 119 -11.10 -7.97 19.84
N LYS A 120 -12.01 -7.51 20.71
CA LYS A 120 -13.46 -7.77 20.56
C LYS A 120 -14.04 -7.01 19.36
N ILE A 121 -14.74 -7.74 18.51
CA ILE A 121 -15.52 -7.14 17.41
C ILE A 121 -16.87 -6.74 17.96
N THR A 122 -17.16 -5.43 18.04
CA THR A 122 -18.47 -4.93 18.43
C THR A 122 -19.44 -4.98 17.26
N GLY A 123 -20.77 -5.02 17.55
CA GLY A 123 -21.80 -5.02 16.49
C GLY A 123 -21.71 -3.81 15.55
N LEU A 124 -21.32 -2.63 16.07
CA LEU A 124 -21.12 -1.44 15.25
C LEU A 124 -19.92 -1.57 14.30
N LYS A 125 -18.83 -2.21 14.73
CA LYS A 125 -17.69 -2.56 13.85
C LYS A 125 -18.14 -3.50 12.73
N ALA A 126 -18.95 -4.52 13.07
CA ALA A 126 -19.48 -5.48 12.08
C ALA A 126 -20.37 -4.78 11.04
N VAL A 127 -21.24 -3.86 11.43
CA VAL A 127 -22.06 -3.07 10.50
C VAL A 127 -21.19 -2.23 9.56
N GLY A 128 -20.18 -1.55 10.10
CA GLY A 128 -19.23 -0.80 9.27
C GLY A 128 -18.53 -1.68 8.24
N VAL A 129 -18.11 -2.89 8.64
CA VAL A 129 -17.51 -3.89 7.74
C VAL A 129 -18.46 -4.26 6.60
N LEU A 130 -19.71 -4.58 6.90
CA LEU A 130 -20.70 -4.96 5.88
C LEU A 130 -20.96 -3.84 4.87
N ILE A 131 -21.04 -2.60 5.33
CA ILE A 131 -21.18 -1.43 4.44
C ILE A 131 -19.96 -1.28 3.53
N GLY A 132 -18.75 -1.47 4.06
CA GLY A 132 -17.52 -1.40 3.26
C GLY A 132 -17.43 -2.51 2.21
N ILE A 133 -17.81 -3.74 2.58
CA ILE A 133 -17.90 -4.86 1.63
C ILE A 133 -18.92 -4.54 0.53
N ALA A 134 -20.08 -4.01 0.87
CA ALA A 134 -21.11 -3.65 -0.11
C ALA A 134 -20.60 -2.58 -1.10
N GLY A 135 -19.90 -1.55 -0.61
CA GLY A 135 -19.26 -0.54 -1.46
C GLY A 135 -18.19 -1.12 -2.41
N ALA A 136 -17.34 -1.99 -1.90
CA ALA A 136 -16.33 -2.67 -2.72
C ALA A 136 -16.96 -3.62 -3.74
N MET A 137 -17.98 -4.39 -3.36
CA MET A 137 -18.71 -5.27 -4.30
C MET A 137 -19.40 -4.49 -5.40
N LEU A 138 -20.00 -3.34 -5.08
CA LEU A 138 -20.61 -2.47 -6.09
C LEU A 138 -19.61 -2.11 -7.19
N MET A 139 -18.38 -1.77 -6.81
CA MET A 139 -17.34 -1.43 -7.78
C MET A 139 -16.86 -2.62 -8.60
N VAL A 140 -16.69 -3.79 -7.97
CA VAL A 140 -16.30 -5.01 -8.69
C VAL A 140 -17.34 -5.39 -9.74
N VAL A 141 -18.64 -5.34 -9.37
CA VAL A 141 -19.74 -5.68 -10.28
C VAL A 141 -19.86 -4.68 -11.42
N MET A 142 -19.74 -3.38 -11.14
CA MET A 142 -19.82 -2.34 -12.17
C MET A 142 -18.59 -2.32 -13.08
N GLY A 143 -17.40 -2.58 -12.55
CA GLY A 143 -16.19 -2.74 -13.36
C GLY A 143 -16.26 -3.91 -14.33
N TRP A 144 -16.91 -5.00 -13.92
CA TRP A 144 -17.10 -6.18 -14.77
C TRP A 144 -18.01 -5.89 -15.97
N THR A 145 -19.02 -5.05 -15.78
CA THR A 145 -19.97 -4.69 -16.84
C THR A 145 -19.43 -3.67 -17.84
N SER A 146 -18.40 -2.91 -17.47
CA SER A 146 -17.85 -1.84 -18.34
C SER A 146 -16.80 -2.33 -19.36
N GLY A 147 -16.43 -3.60 -19.37
CA GLY A 147 -15.70 -4.25 -20.47
C GLY A 147 -14.39 -3.60 -20.90
N THR A 148 -13.57 -3.09 -19.98
CA THR A 148 -12.36 -2.32 -20.29
C THR A 148 -11.15 -3.15 -20.76
N GLY A 149 -11.34 -4.42 -21.11
CA GLY A 149 -10.39 -5.20 -21.92
C GLY A 149 -9.14 -5.74 -21.23
N LYS A 150 -8.89 -5.42 -19.98
CA LYS A 150 -7.82 -6.01 -19.15
C LYS A 150 -8.38 -7.17 -18.31
N ASN A 151 -7.51 -8.03 -17.81
CA ASN A 151 -7.91 -9.20 -16.99
C ASN A 151 -8.26 -8.76 -15.55
N ASP A 152 -9.37 -8.01 -15.40
CA ASP A 152 -9.78 -7.37 -14.14
C ASP A 152 -9.90 -8.34 -12.97
N LEU A 153 -10.31 -9.61 -13.22
CA LEU A 153 -10.41 -10.61 -12.15
C LEU A 153 -9.05 -10.93 -11.54
N LEU A 154 -8.01 -11.06 -12.37
CA LEU A 154 -6.64 -11.29 -11.90
C LEU A 154 -6.13 -10.05 -11.13
N GLY A 155 -6.32 -8.85 -11.69
CA GLY A 155 -5.94 -7.59 -11.04
C GLY A 155 -6.62 -7.40 -9.68
N ILE A 156 -7.92 -7.68 -9.59
CA ILE A 156 -8.69 -7.63 -8.35
C ILE A 156 -8.16 -8.65 -7.32
N SER A 157 -7.88 -9.88 -7.75
CA SER A 157 -7.34 -10.92 -6.88
C SER A 157 -5.98 -10.54 -6.29
N LEU A 158 -5.10 -9.97 -7.12
CA LEU A 158 -3.80 -9.46 -6.70
C LEU A 158 -3.93 -8.25 -5.76
N ALA A 159 -4.87 -7.35 -6.01
CA ALA A 159 -5.16 -6.23 -5.13
C ALA A 159 -5.64 -6.70 -3.74
N LEU A 160 -6.50 -7.72 -3.68
CA LEU A 160 -6.94 -8.32 -2.41
C LEU A 160 -5.79 -9.00 -1.66
N LEU A 161 -4.90 -9.71 -2.35
CA LEU A 161 -3.69 -10.30 -1.76
C LEU A 161 -2.75 -9.21 -1.24
N SER A 162 -2.57 -8.12 -1.98
CA SER A 162 -1.80 -6.95 -1.54
C SER A 162 -2.36 -6.36 -0.25
N LEU A 163 -3.67 -6.12 -0.19
CA LEU A 163 -4.37 -5.60 0.97
C LEU A 163 -4.20 -6.51 2.20
N LEU A 164 -4.37 -7.82 2.01
CA LEU A 164 -4.27 -8.79 3.11
C LEU A 164 -2.85 -8.83 3.69
N THR A 165 -1.84 -8.90 2.83
CA THR A 165 -0.44 -8.91 3.26
C THR A 165 -0.02 -7.59 3.90
N TRP A 166 -0.55 -6.44 3.43
CA TRP A 166 -0.38 -5.15 4.07
C TRP A 166 -1.03 -5.08 5.47
N ALA A 167 -2.25 -5.61 5.61
CA ALA A 167 -2.94 -5.69 6.90
C ALA A 167 -2.18 -6.55 7.92
N ILE A 168 -1.62 -7.68 7.48
CA ILE A 168 -0.74 -8.53 8.31
C ILE A 168 0.46 -7.73 8.83
N TYR A 169 1.12 -6.96 7.95
CA TYR A 169 2.24 -6.10 8.34
C TYR A 169 1.85 -5.12 9.45
N LEU A 170 0.76 -4.38 9.27
CA LEU A 170 0.31 -3.38 10.25
C LEU A 170 0.05 -4.02 11.64
N VAL A 171 -0.55 -5.20 11.67
CA VAL A 171 -0.86 -5.91 12.92
C VAL A 171 0.42 -6.44 13.60
N ILE A 172 1.30 -7.09 12.83
CA ILE A 172 2.52 -7.71 13.37
C ILE A 172 3.52 -6.65 13.85
N THR A 173 3.72 -5.57 13.08
CA THR A 173 4.75 -4.57 13.38
C THR A 173 4.30 -3.47 14.33
N GLY A 174 3.01 -3.38 14.66
CA GLY A 174 2.46 -2.33 15.51
C GLY A 174 3.17 -2.19 16.87
N LYS A 175 3.47 -3.31 17.54
CA LYS A 175 4.18 -3.31 18.84
C LYS A 175 5.64 -2.88 18.71
N VAL A 176 6.30 -3.30 17.65
CA VAL A 176 7.73 -3.00 17.40
C VAL A 176 7.90 -1.54 16.99
N SER A 177 6.90 -0.98 16.31
CA SER A 177 6.91 0.44 15.90
C SER A 177 6.96 1.42 17.07
N ALA A 178 6.52 1.03 18.25
CA ALA A 178 6.63 1.85 19.46
C ALA A 178 8.03 1.82 20.12
N LYS A 179 8.86 0.80 19.79
CA LYS A 179 10.16 0.59 20.43
C LYS A 179 11.31 1.25 19.70
N TYR A 180 11.27 1.27 18.35
CA TYR A 180 12.39 1.68 17.51
C TYR A 180 12.00 2.85 16.60
N SER A 181 12.99 3.65 16.22
CA SER A 181 12.78 4.76 15.28
C SER A 181 12.32 4.25 13.91
N ALA A 182 11.53 5.07 13.21
CA ALA A 182 11.04 4.72 11.87
C ALA A 182 12.19 4.46 10.88
N VAL A 183 13.29 5.23 10.97
CA VAL A 183 14.48 5.04 10.12
C VAL A 183 15.12 3.68 10.40
N THR A 184 15.29 3.30 11.67
CA THR A 184 15.86 2.00 12.05
C THR A 184 15.01 0.83 11.54
N GLN A 185 13.68 0.94 11.61
CA GLN A 185 12.79 -0.07 11.07
C GLN A 185 12.89 -0.15 9.55
N MET A 186 12.76 1.00 8.86
CA MET A 186 12.70 1.05 7.40
C MET A 186 14.01 0.61 6.73
N LYS A 187 15.18 0.90 7.30
CA LYS A 187 16.45 0.40 6.73
C LYS A 187 16.49 -1.13 6.62
N TRP A 188 15.98 -1.85 7.64
CA TRP A 188 15.94 -3.30 7.65
C TRP A 188 14.81 -3.86 6.78
N VAL A 189 13.64 -3.22 6.78
CA VAL A 189 12.52 -3.54 5.90
C VAL A 189 12.96 -3.47 4.45
N PHE A 190 13.54 -2.36 4.01
CA PHE A 190 13.92 -2.18 2.60
C PHE A 190 15.10 -3.02 2.18
N LEU A 191 16.09 -3.25 3.06
CA LEU A 191 17.18 -4.18 2.78
C LEU A 191 16.65 -5.59 2.53
N ALA A 192 15.81 -6.11 3.41
CA ALA A 192 15.19 -7.42 3.25
C ALA A 192 14.30 -7.49 2.01
N SER A 193 13.55 -6.42 1.73
CA SER A 193 12.70 -6.32 0.55
C SER A 193 13.49 -6.31 -0.75
N THR A 194 14.64 -5.63 -0.79
CA THR A 194 15.52 -5.64 -1.98
C THR A 194 16.03 -7.04 -2.29
N ILE A 195 16.34 -7.82 -1.25
CA ILE A 195 16.79 -9.21 -1.43
C ILE A 195 15.67 -10.12 -1.93
N ILE A 196 14.48 -10.01 -1.34
CA ILE A 196 13.38 -10.94 -1.64
C ILE A 196 12.61 -10.58 -2.93
N VAL A 197 12.61 -9.31 -3.35
CA VAL A 197 11.88 -8.88 -4.53
C VAL A 197 12.38 -9.53 -5.82
N ILE A 198 13.66 -9.91 -5.88
CA ILE A 198 14.25 -10.57 -7.04
C ILE A 198 13.66 -11.99 -7.23
N PRO A 199 13.81 -12.95 -6.27
CA PRO A 199 13.25 -14.28 -6.43
C PRO A 199 11.72 -14.28 -6.44
N PHE A 200 11.08 -13.39 -5.70
CA PHE A 200 9.62 -13.28 -5.69
C PHE A 200 9.08 -12.73 -7.01
N GLY A 201 9.75 -11.74 -7.60
CA GLY A 201 9.41 -11.21 -8.93
C GLY A 201 9.57 -12.27 -10.02
N TRP A 202 10.63 -13.06 -9.96
CA TRP A 202 10.81 -14.20 -10.87
C TRP A 202 9.67 -15.21 -10.74
N LEU A 203 9.28 -15.58 -9.51
CA LEU A 203 8.15 -16.45 -9.26
C LEU A 203 6.85 -15.89 -9.84
N MET A 204 6.59 -14.61 -9.66
CA MET A 204 5.40 -13.93 -10.18
C MET A 204 5.35 -13.95 -11.70
N SER A 205 6.46 -13.66 -12.40
CA SER A 205 6.54 -13.75 -13.87
C SER A 205 6.29 -15.16 -14.36
N ALA A 206 6.85 -16.17 -13.69
CA ALA A 206 6.64 -17.58 -14.05
C ALA A 206 5.17 -18.01 -13.86
N MET A 207 4.50 -17.54 -12.82
CA MET A 207 3.09 -17.87 -12.55
C MET A 207 2.10 -17.16 -13.48
N LEU A 208 2.42 -15.95 -13.91
CA LEU A 208 1.55 -15.12 -14.74
C LEU A 208 1.75 -15.34 -16.25
N GLY A 209 2.65 -16.26 -16.63
CA GLY A 209 2.81 -16.70 -18.03
C GLY A 209 3.62 -15.73 -18.91
N GLU A 210 4.25 -14.74 -18.33
CA GLU A 210 5.32 -13.99 -18.99
C GLU A 210 6.54 -14.92 -19.05
N GLY A 211 6.76 -15.60 -20.17
CA GLY A 211 7.78 -16.64 -20.36
C GLY A 211 9.15 -16.31 -19.81
N THR A 212 10.13 -17.19 -19.95
CA THR A 212 11.51 -17.05 -19.40
C THR A 212 12.09 -15.65 -19.67
N VAL A 213 11.87 -14.75 -18.72
CA VAL A 213 12.24 -13.34 -18.83
C VAL A 213 13.75 -13.25 -18.65
N ASN A 214 14.46 -12.78 -19.66
CA ASN A 214 15.86 -12.38 -19.51
C ASN A 214 15.94 -11.33 -18.41
N TYR A 215 16.93 -11.41 -17.53
CA TYR A 215 17.10 -10.46 -16.41
C TYR A 215 17.13 -8.99 -16.87
N SER A 216 17.59 -8.72 -18.10
CA SER A 216 17.55 -7.38 -18.71
C SER A 216 16.13 -6.93 -19.05
N GLU A 217 15.26 -7.84 -19.47
CA GLU A 217 13.83 -7.57 -19.73
C GLU A 217 13.02 -7.52 -18.43
N LEU A 218 13.45 -8.25 -17.39
CA LEU A 218 12.84 -8.21 -16.06
C LEU A 218 12.97 -6.82 -15.41
N LEU A 219 14.08 -6.14 -15.64
CA LEU A 219 14.38 -4.87 -14.99
C LEU A 219 13.86 -3.66 -15.76
N CYS A 220 13.92 -3.68 -17.08
CA CYS A 220 13.50 -2.54 -17.89
C CYS A 220 12.82 -3.02 -19.16
N GLN A 221 11.61 -2.56 -19.44
CA GLN A 221 11.14 -2.53 -20.82
C GLN A 221 12.08 -1.60 -21.60
N PRO A 222 12.35 -1.87 -22.90
CA PRO A 222 13.16 -0.95 -23.71
C PRO A 222 12.51 0.43 -23.64
N LEU A 223 13.27 1.38 -23.11
CA LEU A 223 12.85 2.77 -22.96
C LEU A 223 12.46 3.32 -24.32
N TYR A 224 11.16 3.57 -24.48
CA TYR A 224 10.64 4.22 -25.67
C TYR A 224 11.18 5.65 -25.76
N THR A 225 11.43 6.12 -26.97
CA THR A 225 11.83 7.46 -27.42
C THR A 225 12.07 8.55 -26.35
N GLU A 226 13.14 9.29 -26.51
CA GLU A 226 13.78 10.24 -25.56
C GLU A 226 12.87 11.07 -24.61
N PRO A 227 11.73 11.66 -24.99
CA PRO A 227 10.90 12.41 -24.05
C PRO A 227 10.23 11.53 -22.98
N SER A 228 9.89 10.29 -23.31
CA SER A 228 9.22 9.36 -22.37
C SER A 228 10.16 8.79 -21.32
N MET A 229 11.47 8.70 -21.62
CA MET A 229 12.48 8.23 -20.66
C MET A 229 12.64 9.17 -19.48
N LEU A 230 12.78 10.47 -19.72
CA LEU A 230 12.91 11.48 -18.66
C LEU A 230 11.66 11.51 -17.78
N TRP A 231 10.48 11.32 -18.36
CA TRP A 231 9.23 11.25 -17.63
C TRP A 231 9.17 10.03 -16.70
N GLY A 232 9.45 8.83 -17.20
CA GLY A 232 9.49 7.61 -16.40
C GLY A 232 10.53 7.67 -15.28
N VAL A 233 11.70 8.29 -15.51
CA VAL A 233 12.69 8.52 -14.46
C VAL A 233 12.19 9.50 -13.40
N ALA A 234 11.51 10.57 -13.80
CA ALA A 234 10.93 11.56 -12.88
C ALA A 234 9.82 10.92 -12.02
N GLU A 235 8.95 10.12 -12.61
CA GLU A 235 7.91 9.37 -11.91
C GLU A 235 8.52 8.34 -10.94
N MET A 236 9.54 7.61 -11.36
CA MET A 236 10.25 6.67 -10.48
C MET A 236 10.92 7.40 -9.31
N ALA A 237 11.54 8.55 -9.55
CA ALA A 237 12.10 9.39 -8.49
C ALA A 237 11.02 9.88 -7.52
N PHE A 238 9.86 10.31 -8.03
CA PHE A 238 8.70 10.67 -7.22
C PHE A 238 8.25 9.49 -6.34
N ILE A 239 8.10 8.30 -6.91
CA ILE A 239 7.72 7.09 -6.17
C ILE A 239 8.74 6.74 -5.08
N ILE A 240 10.03 6.80 -5.39
CA ILE A 240 11.09 6.47 -4.42
C ILE A 240 11.09 7.48 -3.28
N ILE A 241 11.13 8.78 -3.59
CA ILE A 241 11.32 9.83 -2.58
C ILE A 241 10.05 10.03 -1.76
N PHE A 242 8.92 10.25 -2.42
CA PHE A 242 7.68 10.61 -1.73
C PHE A 242 6.88 9.39 -1.30
N ALA A 243 6.50 8.51 -2.21
CA ALA A 243 5.64 7.39 -1.86
C ALA A 243 6.38 6.33 -1.03
N THR A 244 7.67 6.10 -1.29
CA THR A 244 8.39 5.05 -0.58
C THR A 244 9.12 5.60 0.65
N VAL A 245 10.03 6.54 0.50
CA VAL A 245 10.80 7.01 1.66
C VAL A 245 9.91 7.79 2.62
N LEU A 246 9.22 8.83 2.17
CA LEU A 246 8.38 9.67 3.02
C LEU A 246 7.14 8.91 3.51
N GLY A 247 6.39 8.27 2.61
CA GLY A 247 5.17 7.56 2.95
C GLY A 247 5.42 6.42 3.95
N PHE A 248 6.38 5.54 3.66
CA PHE A 248 6.70 4.43 4.56
C PHE A 248 7.44 4.84 5.84
N PHE A 249 8.15 5.96 5.85
CA PHE A 249 8.66 6.55 7.09
C PHE A 249 7.53 6.94 8.05
N PHE A 250 6.46 7.55 7.52
CA PHE A 250 5.36 8.04 8.35
C PHE A 250 4.46 6.93 8.89
N ILE A 251 4.40 5.74 8.29
CA ILE A 251 3.60 4.62 8.81
C ILE A 251 4.08 4.14 10.19
N PRO A 252 5.32 3.67 10.41
CA PRO A 252 5.77 3.29 11.74
C PRO A 252 5.87 4.48 12.69
N TYR A 253 6.16 5.68 12.18
CA TYR A 253 6.11 6.90 12.99
C TYR A 253 4.71 7.17 13.56
N ALA A 254 3.66 6.95 12.78
CA ALA A 254 2.27 7.04 13.23
C ALA A 254 1.94 5.89 14.19
N MET A 255 2.28 4.63 13.85
CA MET A 255 2.03 3.45 14.69
C MET A 255 2.73 3.51 16.06
N ALA A 256 3.81 4.27 16.18
CA ALA A 256 4.43 4.56 17.48
C ALA A 256 3.58 5.50 18.38
N ARG A 257 2.54 6.13 17.83
CA ARG A 257 1.73 7.17 18.48
C ARG A 257 0.24 6.87 18.55
N ILE A 258 -0.28 6.15 17.57
CA ILE A 258 -1.69 5.77 17.46
C ILE A 258 -1.80 4.29 17.07
N PRO A 259 -2.88 3.60 17.46
CA PRO A 259 -3.06 2.16 17.16
C PRO A 259 -3.06 1.86 15.65
N ALA A 260 -2.60 0.66 15.28
CA ALA A 260 -2.58 0.19 13.88
C ALA A 260 -3.99 0.18 13.24
N THR A 261 -5.02 -0.13 14.02
CA THR A 261 -6.43 -0.03 13.60
C THR A 261 -6.82 1.39 13.21
N THR A 262 -6.34 2.40 13.94
CA THR A 262 -6.55 3.82 13.60
C THR A 262 -5.74 4.21 12.35
N VAL A 263 -4.49 3.75 12.24
CA VAL A 263 -3.65 4.00 11.05
C VAL A 263 -4.31 3.45 9.79
N SER A 264 -4.88 2.24 9.86
CA SER A 264 -5.52 1.60 8.70
C SER A 264 -6.75 2.36 8.19
N VAL A 265 -7.47 3.06 9.05
CA VAL A 265 -8.64 3.86 8.64
C VAL A 265 -8.28 4.98 7.66
N TYR A 266 -7.09 5.56 7.83
CA TYR A 266 -6.62 6.62 6.93
C TYR A 266 -6.28 6.12 5.52
N THR A 267 -6.20 4.79 5.30
CA THR A 267 -6.09 4.22 3.95
C THR A 267 -7.25 4.63 3.05
N ASN A 268 -8.41 4.92 3.63
CA ASN A 268 -9.59 5.41 2.89
C ASN A 268 -9.43 6.81 2.27
N LEU A 269 -8.36 7.53 2.62
CA LEU A 269 -8.02 8.78 1.95
C LEU A 269 -7.42 8.53 0.55
N GLN A 270 -6.80 7.37 0.35
CA GLN A 270 -6.13 7.03 -0.91
C GLN A 270 -7.05 7.05 -2.13
N PRO A 271 -8.25 6.41 -2.13
CA PRO A 271 -9.12 6.42 -3.30
C PRO A 271 -9.64 7.81 -3.65
N VAL A 272 -9.86 8.67 -2.65
CA VAL A 272 -10.30 10.05 -2.90
C VAL A 272 -9.21 10.81 -3.65
N VAL A 273 -7.97 10.73 -3.16
CA VAL A 273 -6.81 11.38 -3.81
C VAL A 273 -6.52 10.76 -5.16
N ALA A 274 -6.50 9.42 -5.26
CA ALA A 274 -6.24 8.71 -6.51
C ALA A 274 -7.28 9.02 -7.59
N SER A 275 -8.57 9.07 -7.25
CA SER A 275 -9.65 9.38 -8.19
C SER A 275 -9.55 10.82 -8.71
N VAL A 276 -9.26 11.78 -7.83
CA VAL A 276 -9.09 13.19 -8.25
C VAL A 276 -7.93 13.32 -9.23
N VAL A 277 -6.81 12.66 -8.93
CA VAL A 277 -5.61 12.71 -9.79
C VAL A 277 -5.84 11.96 -11.09
N ALA A 278 -6.35 10.73 -11.06
CA ALA A 278 -6.63 9.93 -12.27
C ALA A 278 -7.58 10.65 -13.23
N PHE A 279 -8.60 11.34 -12.68
CA PHE A 279 -9.49 12.20 -13.47
C PHE A 279 -8.75 13.41 -14.05
N ALA A 280 -7.92 14.10 -13.26
CA ALA A 280 -7.20 15.30 -13.71
C ALA A 280 -6.18 15.03 -14.82
N ILE A 281 -5.56 13.82 -14.84
CA ILE A 281 -4.59 13.40 -15.86
C ILE A 281 -5.21 12.57 -17.00
N GLY A 282 -6.54 12.41 -17.00
CA GLY A 282 -7.28 11.70 -18.07
C GLY A 282 -7.12 10.18 -18.08
N GLN A 283 -6.60 9.58 -17.02
CA GLN A 283 -6.50 8.11 -16.88
C GLN A 283 -7.84 7.44 -16.56
N ASP A 284 -8.84 8.21 -16.13
CA ASP A 284 -10.13 7.68 -15.73
C ASP A 284 -11.29 8.63 -16.04
N VAL A 285 -12.51 8.08 -16.13
CA VAL A 285 -13.74 8.82 -16.36
C VAL A 285 -14.61 8.75 -15.12
N LEU A 286 -15.16 9.88 -14.71
CA LEU A 286 -16.07 9.96 -13.56
C LEU A 286 -17.43 9.38 -13.93
N THR A 287 -17.66 8.10 -13.56
CA THR A 287 -18.96 7.43 -13.66
C THR A 287 -19.70 7.50 -12.32
N TRP A 288 -21.03 7.39 -12.32
CA TRP A 288 -21.84 7.59 -11.12
C TRP A 288 -21.60 6.56 -10.00
N ASP A 289 -21.16 5.35 -10.35
CA ASP A 289 -20.84 4.27 -9.44
C ASP A 289 -19.66 4.58 -8.52
N LYS A 290 -18.66 5.31 -9.02
CA LYS A 290 -17.45 5.67 -8.25
C LYS A 290 -17.73 6.58 -7.06
N PRO A 291 -18.47 7.69 -7.20
CA PRO A 291 -18.90 8.50 -6.05
C PRO A 291 -19.76 7.72 -5.05
N VAL A 292 -20.70 6.89 -5.51
CA VAL A 292 -21.57 6.11 -4.63
C VAL A 292 -20.76 5.10 -3.83
N ALA A 293 -19.90 4.33 -4.48
CA ALA A 293 -19.02 3.40 -3.79
C ALA A 293 -18.05 4.11 -2.85
N GLY A 294 -17.47 5.24 -3.26
CA GLY A 294 -16.62 6.09 -2.42
C GLY A 294 -17.33 6.53 -1.13
N VAL A 295 -18.58 6.99 -1.23
CA VAL A 295 -19.39 7.37 -0.06
C VAL A 295 -19.63 6.17 0.87
N LEU A 296 -20.01 4.99 0.35
CA LEU A 296 -20.21 3.78 1.15
C LEU A 296 -18.95 3.37 1.89
N VAL A 297 -17.83 3.44 1.22
CA VAL A 297 -16.52 3.07 1.79
C VAL A 297 -16.08 4.07 2.86
N LEU A 298 -16.21 5.39 2.62
CA LEU A 298 -15.89 6.42 3.61
C LEU A 298 -16.82 6.33 4.83
N LEU A 299 -18.12 6.04 4.61
CA LEU A 299 -19.06 5.82 5.68
C LEU A 299 -18.70 4.59 6.52
N SER A 300 -18.33 3.48 5.88
CA SER A 300 -17.81 2.28 6.54
C SER A 300 -16.63 2.61 7.45
N ALA A 301 -15.63 3.30 6.91
CA ALA A 301 -14.45 3.71 7.64
C ALA A 301 -14.78 4.59 8.84
N TYR A 302 -15.67 5.55 8.67
CA TYR A 302 -16.13 6.41 9.76
C TYR A 302 -16.79 5.59 10.86
N ILE A 303 -17.71 4.68 10.53
CA ILE A 303 -18.39 3.81 11.49
C ILE A 303 -17.41 2.93 12.26
N VAL A 304 -16.45 2.29 11.57
CA VAL A 304 -15.43 1.45 12.21
C VAL A 304 -14.55 2.28 13.14
N THR A 305 -14.18 3.50 12.74
CA THR A 305 -13.35 4.41 13.57
C THR A 305 -14.09 4.85 14.82
N VAL A 306 -15.35 5.26 14.69
CA VAL A 306 -16.18 5.67 15.83
C VAL A 306 -16.38 4.49 16.78
N ALA A 307 -16.60 3.29 16.24
CA ALA A 307 -16.73 2.07 17.04
C ALA A 307 -15.44 1.68 17.78
N ALA A 308 -14.27 1.90 17.16
CA ALA A 308 -12.98 1.63 17.78
C ALA A 308 -12.65 2.59 18.93
N ASN A 309 -13.17 3.81 18.89
CA ASN A 309 -12.92 4.85 19.91
C ASN A 309 -13.95 4.86 21.04
N ARG A 310 -15.01 4.02 21.00
CA ARG A 310 -15.92 3.89 22.13
C ARG A 310 -15.31 2.98 23.20
N PRO A 311 -15.07 3.46 24.44
CA PRO A 311 -14.72 2.57 25.54
C PRO A 311 -15.86 1.53 25.68
N ASN A 312 -15.47 0.28 25.87
CA ASN A 312 -16.32 -0.91 25.94
C ASN A 312 -17.71 -0.63 26.55
N ALA A 313 -18.76 -0.72 25.74
CA ALA A 313 -20.10 -1.00 26.21
C ALA A 313 -20.30 -2.53 26.21
#